data_2f047d7b5285fee6e4add9f5d1c8b41c
#
_entry.id   2f047d7b5285fee6e4add9f5d1c8b41c
#
_cell.length_a   1.000
_cell.length_b   1.000
_cell.length_c   1.000
_cell.angle_alpha   90.00
_cell.angle_beta   90.00
_cell.angle_gamma   90.00
#
_symmetry.space_group_name_H-M   'P 1'
#
loop_
_entity.id
_entity.type
_entity.pdbx_description
1 polymer ?
#
loop_
_entity_poly.entity_id
_entity_poly.type
_entity_poly.pdbx_seq_one_letter_code
_entity_poly.pdbx_strand_id
1 'polypeptide(L)'
;LQLYMHEGGYCRNKHVGDYLDYFKKAEQVAKDIMDLQYYELQAEFKDIWSPQNQHNNEIIFALPSFPIPVMGNNFLAHVLPTDYKSQQGIPLTGWNGFRTPWEVYDSFDPADKRRQVHKTEYWNGKEMVTGRTGTLEYGALPMKYQENANTDGTNDASEYVIYRYADVIMLRAEAKNEIFGPDGGGTPTAKELLHQV
;
A
#
# COMPACT_ATOMS: atom_id res chain seq x y z
N LEU A 1 -17.90 1.47 -3.56
CA LEU A 1 -17.26 2.72 -3.18
C LEU A 1 -16.47 3.31 -4.35
N GLN A 2 -15.41 2.65 -4.84
CA GLN A 2 -14.55 3.18 -5.91
C GLN A 2 -15.30 3.54 -7.19
N LEU A 3 -16.27 2.73 -7.63
CA LEU A 3 -17.08 3.06 -8.81
C LEU A 3 -17.78 4.41 -8.70
N TYR A 4 -18.34 4.73 -7.54
CA TYR A 4 -18.97 6.03 -7.31
C TYR A 4 -17.95 7.18 -7.30
N MET A 5 -16.75 6.97 -6.72
CA MET A 5 -15.68 7.95 -6.75
C MET A 5 -15.20 8.24 -8.17
N HIS A 6 -15.00 7.20 -8.97
CA HIS A 6 -14.59 7.34 -10.37
C HIS A 6 -15.65 8.04 -11.21
N GLU A 7 -16.93 7.67 -11.05
CA GLU A 7 -18.02 8.27 -11.78
C GLU A 7 -18.20 9.75 -11.40
N GLY A 8 -18.12 10.08 -10.11
CA GLY A 8 -18.13 11.44 -9.62
C GLY A 8 -17.00 12.28 -10.23
N GLY A 9 -15.78 11.76 -10.21
CA GLY A 9 -14.61 12.41 -10.83
C GLY A 9 -14.77 12.59 -12.35
N TYR A 10 -15.25 11.56 -13.05
CA TYR A 10 -15.52 11.64 -14.49
C TYR A 10 -16.59 12.70 -14.82
N CYS A 11 -17.75 12.66 -14.14
CA CYS A 11 -18.84 13.63 -14.36
C CYS A 11 -18.39 15.07 -14.07
N ARG A 12 -17.63 15.28 -12.99
CA ARG A 12 -17.05 16.59 -12.66
C ARG A 12 -16.12 17.09 -13.78
N ASN A 13 -15.20 16.27 -14.24
CA ASN A 13 -14.20 16.65 -15.24
C ASN A 13 -14.81 16.86 -16.64
N LYS A 14 -15.89 16.17 -16.96
CA LYS A 14 -16.60 16.29 -18.24
C LYS A 14 -17.76 17.30 -18.19
N HIS A 15 -18.06 17.86 -17.01
CA HIS A 15 -19.20 18.76 -16.78
C HIS A 15 -20.55 18.14 -17.21
N VAL A 16 -20.75 16.84 -16.91
CA VAL A 16 -21.98 16.10 -17.23
C VAL A 16 -22.59 15.50 -15.96
N GLY A 17 -23.92 15.47 -15.90
CA GLY A 17 -24.64 14.87 -14.78
C GLY A 17 -24.45 15.58 -13.42
N ASP A 18 -25.00 14.97 -12.37
CA ASP A 18 -24.83 15.44 -10.99
C ASP A 18 -23.66 14.68 -10.32
N TYR A 19 -22.44 15.21 -10.44
CA TYR A 19 -21.26 14.61 -9.86
C TYR A 19 -21.31 14.53 -8.33
N LEU A 20 -22.01 15.48 -7.67
CA LEU A 20 -22.15 15.47 -6.21
C LEU A 20 -23.00 14.30 -5.72
N ASP A 21 -23.98 13.83 -6.51
CA ASP A 21 -24.78 12.65 -6.15
C ASP A 21 -23.92 11.40 -6.07
N TYR A 22 -22.96 11.24 -6.98
CA TYR A 22 -22.01 10.12 -6.92
C TYR A 22 -21.09 10.19 -5.71
N PHE A 23 -20.58 11.38 -5.36
CA PHE A 23 -19.76 11.53 -4.15
C PHE A 23 -20.58 11.29 -2.87
N LYS A 24 -21.84 11.70 -2.81
CA LYS A 24 -22.74 11.37 -1.69
C LYS A 24 -22.96 9.87 -1.55
N LYS A 25 -23.15 9.16 -2.65
CA LYS A 25 -23.25 7.68 -2.64
C LYS A 25 -21.94 7.03 -2.19
N ALA A 26 -20.81 7.56 -2.62
CA ALA A 26 -19.50 7.09 -2.17
C ALA A 26 -19.30 7.30 -0.66
N GLU A 27 -19.61 8.49 -0.14
CA GLU A 27 -19.53 8.81 1.28
C GLU A 27 -20.41 7.87 2.11
N GLN A 28 -21.66 7.64 1.67
CA GLN A 28 -22.59 6.76 2.38
C GLN A 28 -22.07 5.31 2.41
N VAL A 29 -21.60 4.76 1.29
CA VAL A 29 -21.03 3.40 1.26
C VAL A 29 -19.79 3.28 2.15
N ALA A 30 -18.92 4.29 2.14
CA ALA A 30 -17.75 4.30 3.01
C ALA A 30 -18.16 4.35 4.50
N LYS A 31 -19.16 5.17 4.83
CA LYS A 31 -19.72 5.23 6.17
C LYS A 31 -20.31 3.89 6.60
N ASP A 32 -21.09 3.24 5.74
CA ASP A 32 -21.70 1.93 6.04
C ASP A 32 -20.63 0.87 6.32
N ILE A 33 -19.51 0.86 5.56
CA ILE A 33 -18.38 -0.04 5.83
C ILE A 33 -17.73 0.26 7.19
N MET A 34 -17.54 1.53 7.52
CA MET A 34 -16.96 1.94 8.81
C MET A 34 -17.89 1.60 9.99
N ASP A 35 -19.20 1.75 9.83
CA ASP A 35 -20.21 1.45 10.85
C ASP A 35 -20.30 -0.05 11.16
N LEU A 36 -19.82 -0.94 10.28
CA LEU A 36 -19.70 -2.37 10.59
C LEU A 36 -18.77 -2.67 11.76
N GLN A 37 -17.79 -1.79 12.03
CA GLN A 37 -16.77 -1.97 13.07
C GLN A 37 -16.05 -3.33 12.98
N TYR A 38 -15.93 -3.87 11.77
CA TYR A 38 -15.29 -5.14 11.48
C TYR A 38 -13.81 -4.97 11.13
N TYR A 39 -13.49 -3.87 10.45
CA TYR A 39 -12.14 -3.55 10.02
C TYR A 39 -11.49 -2.53 10.94
N GLU A 40 -10.17 -2.60 11.09
CA GLU A 40 -9.39 -1.65 11.89
C GLU A 40 -8.03 -1.37 11.23
N LEU A 41 -7.50 -0.16 11.46
CA LEU A 41 -6.15 0.19 11.00
C LEU A 41 -5.10 -0.55 11.84
N GLN A 42 -4.07 -1.07 11.21
CA GLN A 42 -2.94 -1.66 11.91
C GLN A 42 -2.08 -0.57 12.57
N ALA A 43 -1.65 -0.83 13.81
CA ALA A 43 -0.76 0.08 14.52
C ALA A 43 0.59 0.27 13.80
N GLU A 44 1.10 -0.79 13.16
CA GLU A 44 2.33 -0.75 12.40
C GLU A 44 2.06 -1.04 10.92
N PHE A 45 2.38 -0.10 10.05
CA PHE A 45 2.16 -0.22 8.60
C PHE A 45 2.77 -1.50 7.99
N LYS A 46 3.91 -1.95 8.50
CA LYS A 46 4.59 -3.16 8.03
C LYS A 46 3.81 -4.45 8.27
N ASP A 47 2.90 -4.47 9.28
CA ASP A 47 2.18 -5.69 9.67
C ASP A 47 1.10 -6.08 8.65
N ILE A 48 0.62 -5.11 7.86
CA ILE A 48 -0.28 -5.37 6.73
C ILE A 48 0.38 -6.29 5.68
N TRP A 49 1.68 -6.21 5.56
CA TRP A 49 2.50 -6.86 4.52
C TRP A 49 3.35 -8.01 5.06
N SER A 50 2.99 -8.51 6.25
CA SER A 50 3.69 -9.62 6.90
C SER A 50 3.54 -10.93 6.11
N PRO A 51 4.45 -11.91 6.30
CA PRO A 51 4.34 -13.22 5.65
C PRO A 51 3.03 -13.97 5.90
N GLN A 52 2.37 -13.72 7.03
CA GLN A 52 1.09 -14.33 7.40
C GLN A 52 -0.03 -13.26 7.46
N ASN A 53 -0.22 -12.54 6.36
CA ASN A 53 -1.20 -11.46 6.33
C ASN A 53 -2.66 -11.90 6.04
N GLN A 54 -2.94 -13.20 5.93
CA GLN A 54 -4.24 -13.76 5.53
C GLN A 54 -5.41 -13.41 6.45
N HIS A 55 -5.16 -13.05 7.69
CA HIS A 55 -6.20 -12.72 8.67
C HIS A 55 -6.02 -11.33 9.28
N ASN A 56 -5.41 -10.43 8.52
CA ASN A 56 -5.19 -9.06 8.96
C ASN A 56 -6.48 -8.25 8.87
N ASN A 57 -6.92 -7.67 9.99
CA ASN A 57 -8.20 -6.93 10.09
C ASN A 57 -8.25 -5.63 9.27
N GLU A 58 -7.13 -5.16 8.75
CA GLU A 58 -7.14 -4.02 7.83
C GLU A 58 -7.43 -4.43 6.39
N ILE A 59 -7.18 -5.69 6.02
CA ILE A 59 -7.32 -6.16 4.64
C ILE A 59 -8.79 -6.46 4.33
N ILE A 60 -9.33 -5.78 3.33
CA ILE A 60 -10.71 -5.99 2.82
C ILE A 60 -10.71 -6.99 1.66
N PHE A 61 -9.73 -6.87 0.77
CA PHE A 61 -9.61 -7.75 -0.38
C PHE A 61 -8.15 -7.96 -0.76
N ALA A 62 -7.76 -9.22 -0.85
CA ALA A 62 -6.44 -9.63 -1.32
C ALA A 62 -6.57 -10.78 -2.32
N LEU A 63 -5.56 -10.98 -3.14
CA LEU A 63 -5.43 -12.17 -3.97
C LEU A 63 -4.71 -13.24 -3.15
N PRO A 64 -5.31 -14.42 -2.93
CA PRO A 64 -4.64 -15.55 -2.32
C PRO A 64 -3.37 -15.90 -3.09
N SER A 65 -2.29 -16.13 -2.38
CA SER A 65 -0.99 -16.41 -2.97
C SER A 65 -0.42 -17.73 -2.46
N PHE A 66 0.25 -18.45 -3.36
CA PHE A 66 0.91 -19.71 -3.08
C PHE A 66 2.34 -19.68 -3.60
N PRO A 67 3.31 -20.33 -2.96
CA PRO A 67 4.72 -20.27 -3.34
C PRO A 67 5.03 -21.16 -4.55
N ILE A 68 4.26 -20.99 -5.62
CA ILE A 68 4.41 -21.70 -6.89
C ILE A 68 4.27 -20.72 -8.07
N PRO A 69 4.86 -21.02 -9.22
CA PRO A 69 4.79 -20.16 -10.40
C PRO A 69 3.34 -19.80 -10.77
N VAL A 70 3.13 -18.54 -11.15
CA VAL A 70 1.85 -17.96 -11.60
C VAL A 70 0.81 -17.75 -10.50
N MET A 71 0.98 -18.36 -9.31
CA MET A 71 0.01 -18.26 -8.21
C MET A 71 0.57 -17.56 -6.97
N GLY A 72 1.81 -17.15 -6.97
CA GLY A 72 2.47 -16.51 -5.84
C GLY A 72 2.54 -14.99 -5.96
N ASN A 73 2.78 -14.35 -4.82
CA ASN A 73 3.11 -12.93 -4.78
C ASN A 73 4.58 -12.75 -5.20
N ASN A 74 4.82 -12.15 -6.34
CA ASN A 74 6.16 -11.91 -6.87
C ASN A 74 6.65 -10.46 -6.69
N PHE A 75 6.01 -9.71 -5.82
CA PHE A 75 6.36 -8.30 -5.60
C PHE A 75 7.82 -8.14 -5.16
N LEU A 76 8.30 -8.98 -4.25
CA LEU A 76 9.70 -8.95 -3.81
C LEU A 76 10.68 -9.24 -4.96
N ALA A 77 10.38 -10.19 -5.83
CA ALA A 77 11.22 -10.45 -6.99
C ALA A 77 11.39 -9.21 -7.88
N HIS A 78 10.33 -8.42 -8.09
CA HIS A 78 10.42 -7.16 -8.82
C HIS A 78 11.24 -6.07 -8.11
N VAL A 79 11.28 -6.08 -6.78
CA VAL A 79 11.97 -5.06 -5.98
C VAL A 79 13.44 -5.39 -5.77
N LEU A 80 13.74 -6.65 -5.46
CA LEU A 80 15.08 -7.05 -5.02
C LEU A 80 16.11 -6.95 -6.17
N PRO A 81 17.33 -6.46 -5.88
CA PRO A 81 18.46 -6.57 -6.79
C PRO A 81 18.77 -8.03 -7.15
N THR A 82 19.36 -8.25 -8.31
CA THR A 82 19.71 -9.62 -8.79
C THR A 82 20.76 -10.31 -7.91
N ASP A 83 21.58 -9.52 -7.24
CA ASP A 83 22.62 -9.98 -6.31
C ASP A 83 22.18 -9.95 -4.84
N TYR A 84 20.93 -9.59 -4.56
CA TYR A 84 20.38 -9.61 -3.19
C TYR A 84 20.51 -10.98 -2.55
N LYS A 85 20.91 -11.01 -1.29
CA LYS A 85 20.92 -12.22 -0.46
C LYS A 85 20.23 -11.93 0.87
N SER A 86 19.28 -12.79 1.23
CA SER A 86 18.65 -12.73 2.55
C SER A 86 19.67 -13.04 3.63
N GLN A 87 19.74 -12.20 4.65
CA GLN A 87 20.56 -12.48 5.85
C GLN A 87 19.97 -13.60 6.72
N GLN A 88 18.72 -13.99 6.45
CA GLN A 88 18.04 -15.11 7.09
C GLN A 88 18.22 -16.43 6.31
N GLY A 89 18.93 -16.41 5.19
CA GLY A 89 19.14 -17.59 4.35
C GLY A 89 17.94 -17.98 3.48
N ILE A 90 16.95 -17.10 3.35
CA ILE A 90 15.79 -17.35 2.49
C ILE A 90 16.24 -17.27 1.01
N PRO A 91 15.88 -18.24 0.15
CA PRO A 91 16.37 -18.34 -1.23
C PRO A 91 15.62 -17.38 -2.16
N LEU A 92 15.76 -16.07 -1.96
CA LEU A 92 15.12 -15.04 -2.77
C LEU A 92 15.87 -14.77 -4.08
N THR A 93 15.12 -14.51 -5.15
CA THR A 93 15.64 -14.13 -6.46
C THR A 93 15.07 -12.77 -6.88
N GLY A 94 15.95 -11.79 -7.10
CA GLY A 94 15.58 -10.46 -7.51
C GLY A 94 15.67 -10.25 -9.02
N TRP A 95 14.77 -9.41 -9.58
CA TRP A 95 14.73 -9.01 -10.99
C TRP A 95 15.16 -7.54 -11.21
N ASN A 96 15.51 -6.84 -10.13
CA ASN A 96 16.03 -5.46 -10.15
C ASN A 96 15.08 -4.44 -10.82
N GLY A 97 13.77 -4.56 -10.59
CA GLY A 97 12.75 -3.73 -11.27
C GLY A 97 12.43 -2.43 -10.53
N PHE A 98 11.64 -2.49 -9.47
CA PHE A 98 11.05 -1.30 -8.86
C PHE A 98 11.99 -0.60 -7.88
N ARG A 99 11.95 0.75 -7.92
CA ARG A 99 12.62 1.63 -6.96
C ARG A 99 11.67 2.75 -6.55
N THR A 100 11.78 3.17 -5.29
CA THR A 100 11.21 4.45 -4.85
C THR A 100 12.25 5.52 -5.12
N PRO A 101 11.99 6.48 -6.03
CA PRO A 101 12.94 7.58 -6.29
C PRO A 101 13.40 8.26 -5.00
N TRP A 102 14.65 8.69 -4.95
CA TRP A 102 15.21 9.29 -3.74
C TRP A 102 14.46 10.54 -3.30
N GLU A 103 13.98 11.36 -4.24
CA GLU A 103 13.18 12.55 -3.92
C GLU A 103 11.89 12.17 -3.17
N VAL A 104 11.25 11.06 -3.57
CA VAL A 104 10.05 10.56 -2.90
C VAL A 104 10.40 10.00 -1.52
N TYR A 105 11.46 9.17 -1.43
CA TYR A 105 11.92 8.65 -0.14
C TYR A 105 12.31 9.75 0.84
N ASP A 106 13.00 10.79 0.37
CA ASP A 106 13.44 11.91 1.20
C ASP A 106 12.27 12.83 1.62
N SER A 107 11.15 12.80 0.90
CA SER A 107 9.95 13.56 1.24
C SER A 107 9.15 12.97 2.41
N PHE A 108 9.36 11.69 2.76
CA PHE A 108 8.73 11.11 3.93
C PHE A 108 9.30 11.72 5.21
N ASP A 109 8.43 12.09 6.13
CA ASP A 109 8.84 12.42 7.49
C ASP A 109 9.63 11.24 8.11
N PRO A 110 10.73 11.47 8.83
CA PRO A 110 11.46 10.39 9.52
C PRO A 110 10.60 9.55 10.46
N ALA A 111 9.54 10.11 11.01
CA ALA A 111 8.59 9.40 11.89
C ALA A 111 7.51 8.62 11.09
N ASP A 112 7.39 8.83 9.78
CA ASP A 112 6.39 8.15 8.96
C ASP A 112 6.70 6.64 8.87
N LYS A 113 5.76 5.82 9.33
CA LYS A 113 5.90 4.37 9.34
C LYS A 113 6.04 3.76 7.93
N ARG A 114 5.54 4.45 6.90
CA ARG A 114 5.70 4.04 5.50
C ARG A 114 7.14 4.16 5.02
N ARG A 115 7.93 5.07 5.60
CA ARG A 115 9.36 5.18 5.32
C ARG A 115 10.13 3.94 5.73
N GLN A 116 9.73 3.31 6.83
CA GLN A 116 10.42 2.15 7.40
C GLN A 116 10.40 0.90 6.52
N VAL A 117 9.44 0.77 5.62
CA VAL A 117 9.38 -0.37 4.68
C VAL A 117 10.28 -0.19 3.46
N HIS A 118 11.00 0.94 3.36
CA HIS A 118 11.97 1.15 2.31
C HIS A 118 13.37 0.83 2.83
N LYS A 119 14.13 0.02 2.10
CA LYS A 119 15.54 -0.23 2.41
C LYS A 119 16.45 0.65 1.56
N THR A 120 17.41 1.29 2.20
CA THR A 120 18.45 2.15 1.60
C THR A 120 19.77 1.42 1.44
N GLU A 121 19.83 0.16 1.85
CA GLU A 121 20.98 -0.72 1.78
C GLU A 121 20.52 -2.19 1.71
N TYR A 122 21.39 -3.08 1.24
CA TYR A 122 21.11 -4.51 1.20
C TYR A 122 22.41 -5.34 1.23
N TRP A 123 22.26 -6.61 1.64
CA TRP A 123 23.35 -7.59 1.62
C TRP A 123 23.41 -8.32 0.27
N ASN A 124 24.59 -8.36 -0.36
CA ASN A 124 24.78 -9.02 -1.65
C ASN A 124 25.47 -10.39 -1.56
N GLY A 125 25.68 -10.89 -0.33
CA GLY A 125 26.39 -12.15 -0.06
C GLY A 125 27.88 -11.97 0.25
N LYS A 126 28.43 -10.77 0.06
CA LYS A 126 29.83 -10.42 0.34
C LYS A 126 29.97 -9.20 1.23
N GLU A 127 29.18 -8.19 0.96
CA GLU A 127 29.23 -6.90 1.65
C GLU A 127 27.85 -6.23 1.67
N MET A 128 27.66 -5.24 2.54
CA MET A 128 26.51 -4.34 2.51
C MET A 128 26.68 -3.33 1.38
N VAL A 129 25.77 -3.38 0.41
CA VAL A 129 25.67 -2.37 -0.64
C VAL A 129 24.91 -1.18 -0.05
N THR A 130 25.57 -0.03 0.00
CA THR A 130 25.07 1.20 0.62
C THR A 130 25.25 2.41 -0.31
N GLY A 131 24.60 3.50 0.02
CA GLY A 131 24.71 4.75 -0.76
C GLY A 131 23.75 4.80 -1.95
N ARG A 132 23.82 5.93 -2.68
CA ARG A 132 22.90 6.21 -3.80
C ARG A 132 23.61 6.02 -5.15
N THR A 133 24.28 4.91 -5.31
CA THR A 133 25.07 4.58 -6.50
C THR A 133 24.81 3.14 -6.94
N GLY A 134 25.20 2.79 -8.16
CA GLY A 134 25.02 1.44 -8.69
C GLY A 134 23.56 1.01 -8.69
N THR A 135 23.27 -0.14 -8.09
CA THR A 135 21.90 -0.72 -8.04
C THR A 135 20.91 0.18 -7.28
N LEU A 136 21.38 1.02 -6.36
CA LEU A 136 20.56 1.96 -5.58
C LEU A 136 20.55 3.38 -6.17
N GLU A 137 21.18 3.62 -7.34
CA GLU A 137 21.24 4.94 -7.97
C GLU A 137 19.84 5.55 -8.18
N TYR A 138 18.88 4.75 -8.62
CA TYR A 138 17.53 5.21 -8.95
C TYR A 138 16.57 5.28 -7.76
N GLY A 139 16.97 4.82 -6.58
CA GLY A 139 16.11 4.93 -5.39
C GLY A 139 16.24 3.80 -4.38
N ALA A 140 15.49 3.94 -3.29
CA ALA A 140 15.36 2.94 -2.24
C ALA A 140 14.54 1.72 -2.70
N LEU A 141 14.74 0.57 -2.06
CA LEU A 141 13.99 -0.65 -2.31
C LEU A 141 12.64 -0.59 -1.57
N PRO A 142 11.49 -0.55 -2.26
CA PRO A 142 10.17 -0.50 -1.60
C PRO A 142 9.75 -1.88 -1.08
N MET A 143 10.39 -2.35 -0.03
CA MET A 143 10.16 -3.67 0.56
C MET A 143 8.95 -3.70 1.50
N LYS A 144 7.79 -3.20 1.04
CA LYS A 144 6.57 -3.28 1.85
C LYS A 144 6.19 -4.72 2.18
N TYR A 145 6.28 -5.66 1.23
CA TYR A 145 6.21 -7.09 1.55
C TYR A 145 7.52 -7.54 2.19
N GLN A 146 7.40 -8.30 3.27
CA GLN A 146 8.54 -8.80 4.01
C GLN A 146 9.06 -10.10 3.39
N GLU A 147 10.32 -10.44 3.70
CA GLU A 147 10.87 -11.73 3.32
C GLU A 147 10.03 -12.87 3.91
N ASN A 148 9.64 -13.82 3.08
CA ASN A 148 8.81 -14.95 3.46
C ASN A 148 9.58 -16.26 3.19
N ALA A 149 9.77 -17.08 4.23
CA ALA A 149 10.41 -18.39 4.08
C ALA A 149 9.57 -19.38 3.25
N ASN A 150 8.25 -19.13 3.15
CA ASN A 150 7.36 -19.91 2.29
C ASN A 150 7.36 -19.31 0.87
N THR A 151 8.43 -19.58 0.13
CA THR A 151 8.69 -19.06 -1.22
C THR A 151 9.38 -20.11 -2.10
N ASP A 152 9.18 -20.02 -3.41
CA ASP A 152 9.98 -20.73 -4.41
C ASP A 152 11.23 -19.93 -4.86
N GLY A 153 11.46 -18.79 -4.22
CA GLY A 153 12.52 -17.84 -4.55
C GLY A 153 12.03 -16.59 -5.27
N THR A 154 10.98 -16.67 -6.03
CA THR A 154 10.35 -15.54 -6.76
C THR A 154 8.91 -15.30 -6.37
N ASN A 155 8.20 -16.34 -6.02
CA ASN A 155 6.80 -16.32 -5.62
C ASN A 155 6.69 -16.69 -4.16
N ASP A 156 6.07 -15.87 -3.35
CA ASP A 156 5.83 -16.16 -1.94
C ASP A 156 4.34 -16.29 -1.61
N ALA A 157 4.05 -16.80 -0.41
CA ALA A 157 2.71 -17.10 0.05
C ALA A 157 2.01 -15.90 0.72
N SER A 158 2.64 -14.72 0.80
CA SER A 158 1.96 -13.52 1.34
C SER A 158 0.87 -13.06 0.37
N GLU A 159 -0.35 -12.89 0.85
CA GLU A 159 -1.45 -12.45 -0.01
C GLU A 159 -1.19 -11.07 -0.62
N TYR A 160 -1.51 -10.91 -1.90
CA TYR A 160 -1.37 -9.63 -2.60
C TYR A 160 -2.56 -8.72 -2.28
N VAL A 161 -2.33 -7.70 -1.46
CA VAL A 161 -3.37 -6.79 -0.96
C VAL A 161 -3.83 -5.83 -2.05
N ILE A 162 -5.14 -5.81 -2.31
CA ILE A 162 -5.79 -4.93 -3.30
C ILE A 162 -6.51 -3.77 -2.60
N TYR A 163 -7.36 -4.08 -1.60
CA TYR A 163 -8.10 -3.09 -0.84
C TYR A 163 -7.96 -3.32 0.66
N ARG A 164 -7.80 -2.24 1.38
CA ARG A 164 -7.68 -2.22 2.83
C ARG A 164 -8.52 -1.10 3.44
N TYR A 165 -8.73 -1.15 4.73
CA TYR A 165 -9.57 -0.21 5.45
C TYR A 165 -9.09 1.25 5.34
N ALA A 166 -7.77 1.47 5.29
CA ALA A 166 -7.21 2.80 5.00
C ALA A 166 -7.74 3.38 3.69
N ASP A 167 -7.94 2.55 2.64
CA ASP A 167 -8.49 3.02 1.36
C ASP A 167 -9.94 3.49 1.52
N VAL A 168 -10.75 2.84 2.37
CA VAL A 168 -12.12 3.26 2.68
C VAL A 168 -12.12 4.63 3.37
N ILE A 169 -11.26 4.81 4.39
CA ILE A 169 -11.15 6.08 5.13
C ILE A 169 -10.70 7.21 4.20
N MET A 170 -9.69 6.97 3.37
CA MET A 170 -9.17 7.96 2.42
C MET A 170 -10.19 8.35 1.36
N LEU A 171 -10.91 7.38 0.77
CA LEU A 171 -11.96 7.64 -0.21
C LEU A 171 -13.16 8.36 0.42
N ARG A 172 -13.48 8.08 1.69
CA ARG A 172 -14.47 8.84 2.44
C ARG A 172 -14.04 10.29 2.65
N ALA A 173 -12.78 10.49 3.03
CA ALA A 173 -12.22 11.84 3.18
C ALA A 173 -12.31 12.63 1.87
N GLU A 174 -11.94 12.02 0.75
CA GLU A 174 -12.05 12.62 -0.58
C GLU A 174 -13.51 12.95 -0.93
N ALA A 175 -14.44 12.01 -0.76
CA ALA A 175 -15.85 12.24 -1.03
C ALA A 175 -16.43 13.40 -0.20
N LYS A 176 -16.13 13.45 1.10
CA LYS A 176 -16.55 14.54 1.98
C LYS A 176 -15.94 15.88 1.56
N ASN A 177 -14.68 15.90 1.16
CA ASN A 177 -14.02 17.11 0.68
C ASN A 177 -14.69 17.65 -0.61
N GLU A 178 -15.08 16.77 -1.52
CA GLU A 178 -15.78 17.16 -2.76
C GLU A 178 -17.20 17.69 -2.49
N ILE A 179 -17.89 17.19 -1.47
CA ILE A 179 -19.27 17.59 -1.15
C ILE A 179 -19.29 18.85 -0.29
N PHE A 180 -18.43 18.95 0.71
CA PHE A 180 -18.55 19.94 1.79
C PHE A 180 -17.27 20.77 2.02
N GLY A 181 -16.20 20.48 1.30
CA GLY A 181 -14.87 21.03 1.61
C GLY A 181 -14.19 20.34 2.82
N PRO A 182 -12.94 20.74 3.12
CA PRO A 182 -12.08 19.99 4.04
C PRO A 182 -12.57 19.98 5.49
N ASP A 183 -13.30 20.99 5.92
CA ASP A 183 -13.75 21.20 7.30
C ASP A 183 -15.28 21.09 7.48
N GLY A 184 -16.02 20.81 6.38
CA GLY A 184 -17.49 20.74 6.38
C GLY A 184 -18.06 19.33 6.55
N GLY A 185 -19.41 19.24 6.53
CA GLY A 185 -20.16 17.97 6.50
C GLY A 185 -20.23 17.20 7.82
N GLY A 186 -20.03 17.87 8.95
CA GLY A 186 -20.09 17.25 10.29
C GLY A 186 -18.92 16.31 10.57
N THR A 187 -18.84 15.82 11.79
CA THR A 187 -17.74 14.94 12.26
C THR A 187 -17.97 13.47 11.86
N PRO A 188 -16.91 12.73 11.49
CA PRO A 188 -15.59 13.27 11.19
C PRO A 188 -15.57 14.11 9.90
N THR A 189 -14.83 15.21 9.89
CA THR A 189 -14.55 16.01 8.68
C THR A 189 -13.62 15.28 7.73
N ALA A 190 -13.43 15.78 6.50
CA ALA A 190 -12.47 15.22 5.56
C ALA A 190 -11.03 15.24 6.13
N LYS A 191 -10.63 16.34 6.79
CA LYS A 191 -9.33 16.43 7.46
C LYS A 191 -9.18 15.45 8.61
N GLU A 192 -10.18 15.29 9.46
CA GLU A 192 -10.14 14.34 10.57
C GLU A 192 -10.00 12.90 10.08
N LEU A 193 -10.67 12.55 8.98
CA LEU A 193 -10.51 11.23 8.36
C LEU A 193 -9.09 11.05 7.80
N LEU A 194 -8.55 12.06 7.11
CA LEU A 194 -7.19 12.01 6.57
C LEU A 194 -6.13 11.82 7.66
N HIS A 195 -6.35 12.39 8.86
CA HIS A 195 -5.41 12.27 9.97
C HIS A 195 -5.49 10.92 10.71
N GLN A 196 -6.43 10.04 10.37
CA GLN A 196 -6.51 8.69 10.94
C GLN A 196 -5.54 7.71 10.27
N VAL A 197 -5.15 7.98 9.04
CA VAL A 197 -4.28 7.15 8.19
C VAL A 197 -2.88 7.76 8.09
#